data_f42285d4bf7085ccf82f5032801d64f9
#
_entry.id   f42285d4bf7085ccf82f5032801d64f9
#
_cell.length_a   1.000
_cell.length_b   1.000
_cell.length_c   1.000
_cell.angle_alpha   90.00
_cell.angle_beta   90.00
_cell.angle_gamma   90.00
#
_symmetry.space_group_name_H-M   'P 1'
#
loop_
_entity.id
_entity.type
_entity.pdbx_description
1 polymer ?
#
loop_
_entity_poly.entity_id
_entity_poly.type
_entity_poly.pdbx_seq_one_letter_code
_entity_poly.pdbx_strand_id
1 'polypeptide(L)'
;MSEPSDSYTRHAPHFERVYDLDDPSPYFNTIGPADYRMPVALVGALKAIHGPLRALRGAGETLRVLDFACGYGAIGALLRHDLSMAALYARYAARQWQPADGRRYWADDIAFFAGLRAQGPAFEIGGIDIAGNAVAYAAALGFVDRAFPENLVDDAPSDDLARFLRGVHLVVESGALGVMLPAAFARVLDCAGGESPPWFLYCPRPDVNWSALEALWAERGYRTESFLGAPVRYRRPLEAQERAVMLRRARGLGKPDEAITRDGYILVDMTLARPEADADNPPIARLRGQHG
;
A
#
# COMPACT_ATOMS: atom_id res chain seq x y z
N MET A 1 -23.54 -21.79 6.58
CA MET A 1 -23.34 -20.35 6.88
C MET A 1 -22.02 -20.27 7.61
N SER A 2 -20.94 -20.01 6.91
CA SER A 2 -19.61 -19.76 7.48
C SER A 2 -19.62 -18.32 8.01
N GLU A 3 -19.25 -18.15 9.29
CA GLU A 3 -19.07 -16.82 9.89
C GLU A 3 -18.07 -16.02 9.05
N PRO A 4 -18.30 -14.70 8.83
CA PRO A 4 -17.33 -13.86 8.12
C PRO A 4 -16.00 -13.94 8.88
N SER A 5 -14.90 -13.99 8.14
CA SER A 5 -13.56 -14.23 8.67
C SER A 5 -13.19 -13.16 9.71
N ASP A 6 -13.38 -13.53 10.96
CA ASP A 6 -13.07 -12.77 12.19
C ASP A 6 -11.55 -12.50 12.35
N SER A 7 -10.78 -12.71 11.28
CA SER A 7 -9.32 -12.60 11.28
C SER A 7 -8.83 -11.15 11.12
N TYR A 8 -9.58 -10.29 10.44
CA TYR A 8 -9.19 -8.89 10.21
C TYR A 8 -9.27 -8.07 11.48
N THR A 9 -10.37 -8.18 12.20
CA THR A 9 -10.71 -7.40 13.39
C THR A 9 -9.84 -7.74 14.60
N ARG A 10 -9.47 -9.00 14.77
CA ARG A 10 -8.65 -9.45 15.92
C ARG A 10 -7.21 -8.94 15.90
N HIS A 11 -6.72 -8.38 14.80
CA HIS A 11 -5.30 -8.09 14.63
C HIS A 11 -4.94 -6.60 14.73
N ALA A 12 -5.93 -5.70 14.65
CA ALA A 12 -5.72 -4.25 14.76
C ALA A 12 -6.96 -3.50 15.29
N PRO A 13 -7.43 -3.80 16.51
CA PRO A 13 -8.67 -3.22 17.06
C PRO A 13 -8.66 -1.68 17.15
N HIS A 14 -7.48 -1.05 17.11
CA HIS A 14 -7.35 0.40 17.11
C HIS A 14 -7.74 1.02 15.77
N PHE A 15 -7.49 0.32 14.66
CA PHE A 15 -7.82 0.84 13.33
C PHE A 15 -9.32 0.78 13.03
N GLU A 16 -10.07 -0.19 13.58
CA GLU A 16 -11.52 -0.29 13.35
C GLU A 16 -12.29 0.97 13.71
N ARG A 17 -11.86 1.67 14.75
CA ARG A 17 -12.53 2.87 15.25
C ARG A 17 -12.18 4.15 14.51
N VAL A 18 -11.11 4.15 13.73
CA VAL A 18 -10.54 5.34 13.07
C VAL A 18 -10.40 5.18 11.57
N TYR A 19 -10.59 3.96 11.07
CA TYR A 19 -10.58 3.62 9.66
C TYR A 19 -12.01 3.68 9.12
N ASP A 20 -12.20 3.98 7.86
CA ASP A 20 -13.51 4.07 7.20
C ASP A 20 -14.47 5.15 7.76
N LEU A 21 -13.91 6.26 8.19
CA LEU A 21 -14.68 7.44 8.59
C LEU A 21 -14.77 8.46 7.45
N ASP A 22 -15.78 9.34 7.50
CA ASP A 22 -15.94 10.42 6.51
C ASP A 22 -14.81 11.45 6.54
N ASP A 23 -14.01 11.49 7.60
CA ASP A 23 -12.85 12.39 7.74
C ASP A 23 -11.60 11.57 8.13
N PRO A 24 -10.44 11.81 7.51
CA PRO A 24 -9.22 11.06 7.76
C PRO A 24 -8.49 11.46 9.06
N SER A 25 -8.93 12.53 9.75
CA SER A 25 -8.21 13.04 10.93
C SER A 25 -8.04 12.02 12.04
N PRO A 26 -9.05 11.20 12.41
CA PRO A 26 -8.87 10.17 13.42
C PRO A 26 -7.79 9.14 13.04
N TYR A 27 -7.73 8.75 11.77
CA TYR A 27 -6.71 7.86 11.25
C TYR A 27 -5.31 8.49 11.33
N PHE A 28 -5.13 9.70 10.77
CA PHE A 28 -3.83 10.37 10.77
C PHE A 28 -3.36 10.75 12.17
N ASN A 29 -4.27 11.11 13.08
CA ASN A 29 -3.95 11.38 14.49
C ASN A 29 -3.53 10.12 15.24
N THR A 30 -4.00 8.95 14.83
CA THR A 30 -3.59 7.65 15.40
C THR A 30 -2.23 7.21 14.85
N ILE A 31 -2.02 7.29 13.52
CA ILE A 31 -0.82 6.78 12.89
C ILE A 31 0.37 7.75 12.93
N GLY A 32 0.11 9.06 13.05
CA GLY A 32 1.14 10.10 13.07
C GLY A 32 2.16 9.93 14.20
N PRO A 33 1.75 9.72 15.46
CA PRO A 33 2.67 9.44 16.56
C PRO A 33 3.52 8.17 16.38
N ALA A 34 3.00 7.21 15.60
CA ALA A 34 3.75 6.01 15.25
C ALA A 34 4.82 6.24 14.17
N ASP A 35 4.87 7.42 13.56
CA ASP A 35 5.81 7.79 12.50
C ASP A 35 5.84 6.76 11.36
N TYR A 36 4.67 6.57 10.74
CA TYR A 36 4.49 5.63 9.62
C TYR A 36 5.20 6.12 8.36
N ARG A 37 6.16 5.34 7.86
CA ARG A 37 7.12 5.79 6.83
C ARG A 37 6.94 5.14 5.46
N MET A 38 6.13 4.09 5.37
CA MET A 38 6.03 3.34 4.12
C MET A 38 5.53 4.14 2.93
N PRO A 39 4.55 5.06 3.05
CA PRO A 39 4.15 5.85 1.89
C PRO A 39 5.30 6.63 1.25
N VAL A 40 6.22 7.19 2.05
CA VAL A 40 7.40 7.89 1.53
C VAL A 40 8.34 6.94 0.80
N ALA A 41 8.63 5.78 1.40
CA ALA A 41 9.52 4.78 0.80
C ALA A 41 8.95 4.22 -0.50
N LEU A 42 7.63 3.94 -0.53
CA LEU A 42 6.94 3.46 -1.73
C LEU A 42 6.88 4.50 -2.84
N VAL A 43 6.63 5.77 -2.51
CA VAL A 43 6.67 6.86 -3.50
C VAL A 43 8.06 6.99 -4.12
N GLY A 44 9.11 6.85 -3.31
CA GLY A 44 10.48 6.78 -3.82
C GLY A 44 10.66 5.62 -4.80
N ALA A 45 10.24 4.41 -4.41
CA ALA A 45 10.33 3.24 -5.26
C ALA A 45 9.49 3.36 -6.55
N LEU A 46 8.27 3.91 -6.47
CA LEU A 46 7.43 4.18 -7.65
C LEU A 46 8.11 5.10 -8.65
N LYS A 47 8.74 6.19 -8.16
CA LYS A 47 9.50 7.11 -9.02
C LYS A 47 10.68 6.41 -9.71
N ALA A 48 11.37 5.51 -9.00
CA ALA A 48 12.47 4.73 -9.58
C ALA A 48 12.02 3.70 -10.61
N ILE A 49 10.91 3.03 -10.34
CA ILE A 49 10.36 1.99 -11.21
C ILE A 49 9.73 2.60 -12.47
N HIS A 50 9.19 3.80 -12.41
CA HIS A 50 8.39 4.40 -13.48
C HIS A 50 9.07 4.36 -14.85
N GLY A 51 10.26 4.96 -14.99
CA GLY A 51 10.96 5.03 -16.27
C GLY A 51 11.30 3.65 -16.86
N PRO A 52 11.95 2.79 -16.08
CA PRO A 52 12.28 1.43 -16.51
C PRO A 52 11.06 0.58 -16.88
N LEU A 53 10.01 0.60 -16.05
CA LEU A 53 8.79 -0.18 -16.34
C LEU A 53 8.07 0.36 -17.58
N ARG A 54 7.98 1.69 -17.74
CA ARG A 54 7.40 2.31 -18.93
C ARG A 54 8.17 1.94 -20.20
N ALA A 55 9.50 1.91 -20.13
CA ALA A 55 10.32 1.50 -21.27
C ALA A 55 10.08 0.03 -21.65
N LEU A 56 9.85 -0.83 -20.65
CA LEU A 56 9.58 -2.25 -20.86
C LEU A 56 8.17 -2.48 -21.45
N ARG A 57 7.17 -1.68 -21.04
CA ARG A 57 5.76 -1.84 -21.47
C ARG A 57 5.41 -1.05 -22.75
N GLY A 58 6.28 -0.16 -23.21
CA GLY A 58 6.07 0.70 -24.36
C GLY A 58 6.04 2.19 -23.96
N ALA A 59 6.90 2.99 -24.57
CA ALA A 59 7.19 4.36 -24.16
C ALA A 59 5.99 5.34 -24.23
N GLY A 60 4.90 4.98 -24.89
CA GLY A 60 3.70 5.81 -25.06
C GLY A 60 2.63 5.64 -23.98
N GLU A 61 2.71 4.59 -23.17
CA GLU A 61 1.66 4.26 -22.21
C GLU A 61 1.81 4.98 -20.88
N THR A 62 0.68 5.45 -20.34
CA THR A 62 0.60 5.86 -18.94
C THR A 62 0.57 4.61 -18.08
N LEU A 63 1.52 4.49 -17.14
CA LEU A 63 1.55 3.34 -16.26
C LEU A 63 0.33 3.35 -15.32
N ARG A 64 -0.37 2.22 -15.30
CA ARG A 64 -1.51 1.99 -14.40
C ARG A 64 -1.04 1.27 -13.15
N VAL A 65 -1.36 1.84 -11.98
CA VAL A 65 -0.98 1.33 -10.66
C VAL A 65 -2.23 1.00 -9.87
N LEU A 66 -2.28 -0.17 -9.25
CA LEU A 66 -3.25 -0.50 -8.21
C LEU A 66 -2.61 -0.24 -6.85
N ASP A 67 -3.15 0.70 -6.09
CA ASP A 67 -2.83 0.92 -4.67
C ASP A 67 -3.75 0.01 -3.83
N PHE A 68 -3.21 -1.12 -3.40
CA PHE A 68 -3.95 -2.14 -2.66
C PHE A 68 -3.98 -1.81 -1.17
N ALA A 69 -5.17 -1.81 -0.58
CA ALA A 69 -5.44 -1.32 0.76
C ALA A 69 -5.03 0.16 0.91
N CYS A 70 -5.48 0.98 -0.05
CA CYS A 70 -5.04 2.38 -0.20
C CYS A 70 -5.50 3.30 0.94
N GLY A 71 -6.53 2.92 1.70
CA GLY A 71 -7.13 3.74 2.75
C GLY A 71 -7.47 5.14 2.24
N TYR A 72 -7.03 6.16 2.95
CA TYR A 72 -7.22 7.57 2.59
C TYR A 72 -6.24 8.07 1.49
N GLY A 73 -5.53 7.19 0.79
CA GLY A 73 -4.74 7.53 -0.40
C GLY A 73 -3.42 8.24 -0.12
N ALA A 74 -2.75 7.94 1.00
CA ALA A 74 -1.49 8.61 1.37
C ALA A 74 -0.39 8.48 0.29
N ILE A 75 -0.28 7.33 -0.39
CA ILE A 75 0.67 7.13 -1.50
C ILE A 75 0.36 8.09 -2.65
N GLY A 76 -0.91 8.15 -3.09
CA GLY A 76 -1.33 9.05 -4.15
C GLY A 76 -1.15 10.52 -3.81
N ALA A 77 -1.45 10.92 -2.55
CA ALA A 77 -1.23 12.28 -2.08
C ALA A 77 0.25 12.70 -2.20
N LEU A 78 1.18 11.88 -1.71
CA LEU A 78 2.62 12.16 -1.75
C LEU A 78 3.22 12.03 -3.15
N LEU A 79 2.65 11.18 -4.00
CA LEU A 79 3.12 11.00 -5.37
C LEU A 79 2.76 12.19 -6.26
N ARG A 80 1.60 12.79 -6.02
CA ARG A 80 1.02 13.85 -6.87
C ARG A 80 1.31 15.26 -6.41
N HIS A 81 1.64 15.45 -5.12
CA HIS A 81 1.83 16.77 -4.56
C HIS A 81 3.20 16.92 -3.92
N ASP A 82 3.73 18.15 -3.95
CA ASP A 82 4.94 18.53 -3.21
C ASP A 82 4.61 18.64 -1.71
N LEU A 83 4.51 17.49 -1.08
CA LEU A 83 4.01 17.32 0.29
C LEU A 83 4.85 16.28 1.03
N SER A 84 5.09 16.48 2.31
CA SER A 84 5.69 15.48 3.19
C SER A 84 4.64 14.79 4.07
N MET A 85 4.96 13.58 4.59
CA MET A 85 4.10 12.95 5.59
C MET A 85 3.92 13.82 6.84
N ALA A 86 4.95 14.56 7.26
CA ALA A 86 4.85 15.49 8.39
C ALA A 86 3.82 16.60 8.14
N ALA A 87 3.79 17.15 6.92
CA ALA A 87 2.79 18.16 6.54
C ALA A 87 1.39 17.55 6.47
N LEU A 88 1.26 16.30 5.99
CA LEU A 88 -0.01 15.58 5.98
C LEU A 88 -0.52 15.35 7.41
N TYR A 89 0.34 14.89 8.33
CA TYR A 89 -0.02 14.76 9.75
C TYR A 89 -0.41 16.09 10.37
N ALA A 90 0.37 17.17 10.15
CA ALA A 90 0.09 18.49 10.70
C ALA A 90 -1.27 19.04 10.25
N ARG A 91 -1.67 18.79 8.99
CA ARG A 91 -2.97 19.22 8.46
C ARG A 91 -4.13 18.63 9.26
N TYR A 92 -4.06 17.36 9.60
CA TYR A 92 -5.15 16.66 10.29
C TYR A 92 -5.05 16.76 11.82
N ALA A 93 -3.87 16.98 12.39
CA ALA A 93 -3.67 17.06 13.83
C ALA A 93 -4.43 18.22 14.50
N ALA A 94 -4.60 19.34 13.81
CA ALA A 94 -5.32 20.52 14.31
C ALA A 94 -6.85 20.38 14.23
N ARG A 95 -7.35 19.33 13.57
CA ARG A 95 -8.77 19.15 13.31
C ARG A 95 -9.46 18.42 14.45
N GLN A 96 -10.56 19.01 14.93
CA GLN A 96 -11.43 18.40 15.93
C GLN A 96 -12.72 17.89 15.27
N TRP A 97 -12.57 16.84 14.46
CA TRP A 97 -13.69 16.22 13.78
C TRP A 97 -14.49 15.32 14.72
N GLN A 98 -15.82 15.32 14.56
CA GLN A 98 -16.76 14.43 15.25
C GLN A 98 -17.63 13.71 14.21
N PRO A 99 -18.18 12.53 14.50
CA PRO A 99 -19.03 11.81 13.55
C PRO A 99 -20.21 12.62 12.98
N ALA A 100 -20.76 13.55 13.78
CA ALA A 100 -21.84 14.44 13.34
C ALA A 100 -21.40 15.48 12.28
N ASP A 101 -20.10 15.71 12.14
CA ASP A 101 -19.58 16.61 11.10
C ASP A 101 -19.62 16.00 9.70
N GLY A 102 -19.66 14.66 9.60
CA GLY A 102 -19.64 13.96 8.33
C GLY A 102 -18.50 14.45 7.43
N ARG A 103 -18.82 14.82 6.19
CA ARG A 103 -17.87 15.30 5.16
C ARG A 103 -17.61 16.81 5.18
N ARG A 104 -17.84 17.47 6.32
CA ARG A 104 -17.75 18.93 6.47
C ARG A 104 -16.45 19.52 5.93
N TYR A 105 -15.32 18.85 6.10
CA TYR A 105 -14.00 19.38 5.74
C TYR A 105 -13.54 18.99 4.32
N TRP A 106 -14.30 18.23 3.56
CA TRP A 106 -13.90 17.78 2.22
C TRP A 106 -13.63 18.93 1.26
N ALA A 107 -14.49 19.96 1.25
CA ALA A 107 -14.31 21.12 0.37
C ALA A 107 -13.00 21.87 0.66
N ASP A 108 -12.68 22.05 1.94
CA ASP A 108 -11.43 22.69 2.37
C ASP A 108 -10.20 21.83 2.01
N ASP A 109 -10.32 20.52 2.12
CA ASP A 109 -9.24 19.60 1.75
C ASP A 109 -9.03 19.60 0.23
N ILE A 110 -10.10 19.52 -0.55
CA ILE A 110 -10.04 19.62 -2.02
C ILE A 110 -9.34 20.92 -2.44
N ALA A 111 -9.75 22.06 -1.87
CA ALA A 111 -9.16 23.36 -2.18
C ALA A 111 -7.67 23.43 -1.78
N PHE A 112 -7.31 22.87 -0.61
CA PHE A 112 -5.94 22.82 -0.13
C PHE A 112 -5.04 22.00 -1.08
N PHE A 113 -5.42 20.77 -1.41
CA PHE A 113 -4.61 19.91 -2.27
C PHE A 113 -4.56 20.39 -3.71
N ALA A 114 -5.65 20.98 -4.23
CA ALA A 114 -5.65 21.62 -5.55
C ALA A 114 -4.68 22.82 -5.63
N GLY A 115 -4.41 23.49 -4.50
CA GLY A 115 -3.46 24.60 -4.42
C GLY A 115 -1.99 24.16 -4.32
N LEU A 116 -1.71 22.86 -4.10
CA LEU A 116 -0.34 22.36 -4.02
C LEU A 116 0.26 22.17 -5.41
N ARG A 117 1.59 22.35 -5.50
CA ARG A 117 2.30 22.05 -6.73
C ARG A 117 2.26 20.56 -7.05
N ALA A 118 1.84 20.22 -8.27
CA ALA A 118 1.91 18.87 -8.76
C ALA A 118 3.36 18.43 -8.93
N GLN A 119 3.64 17.16 -8.62
CA GLN A 119 4.98 16.56 -8.76
C GLN A 119 4.91 15.12 -9.23
N GLY A 120 6.08 14.61 -9.62
CA GLY A 120 6.29 13.19 -9.92
C GLY A 120 5.84 12.79 -11.32
N PRO A 121 6.10 11.52 -11.68
CA PRO A 121 5.66 10.96 -12.95
C PRO A 121 4.16 10.73 -12.96
N ALA A 122 3.57 10.76 -14.16
CA ALA A 122 2.15 10.49 -14.35
C ALA A 122 1.86 8.99 -14.22
N PHE A 123 0.92 8.66 -13.33
CA PHE A 123 0.33 7.34 -13.18
C PHE A 123 -1.20 7.45 -13.23
N GLU A 124 -1.85 6.46 -13.82
CA GLU A 124 -3.27 6.21 -13.55
C GLU A 124 -3.36 5.32 -12.31
N ILE A 125 -3.89 5.84 -11.20
CA ILE A 125 -3.93 5.14 -9.91
C ILE A 125 -5.35 4.66 -9.63
N GLY A 126 -5.54 3.33 -9.52
CA GLY A 126 -6.72 2.74 -8.93
C GLY A 126 -6.47 2.47 -7.44
N GLY A 127 -7.31 3.00 -6.57
CA GLY A 127 -7.27 2.70 -5.14
C GLY A 127 -8.32 1.64 -4.81
N ILE A 128 -7.89 0.55 -4.16
CA ILE A 128 -8.80 -0.46 -3.65
C ILE A 128 -8.67 -0.59 -2.14
N ASP A 129 -9.81 -0.59 -1.44
CA ASP A 129 -9.90 -0.84 0.00
C ASP A 129 -11.32 -1.26 0.35
N ILE A 130 -11.49 -2.03 1.41
CA ILE A 130 -12.81 -2.35 1.98
C ILE A 130 -13.45 -1.14 2.68
N ALA A 131 -12.63 -0.17 3.08
CA ALA A 131 -13.02 1.07 3.74
C ALA A 131 -13.59 2.07 2.71
N GLY A 132 -14.88 1.96 2.41
CA GLY A 132 -15.53 2.72 1.34
C GLY A 132 -15.45 4.24 1.49
N ASN A 133 -15.56 4.76 2.72
CA ASN A 133 -15.43 6.20 2.99
C ASN A 133 -14.00 6.69 2.76
N ALA A 134 -13.00 5.89 3.16
CA ALA A 134 -11.60 6.22 2.95
C ALA A 134 -11.24 6.29 1.45
N VAL A 135 -11.66 5.29 0.67
CA VAL A 135 -11.46 5.29 -0.79
C VAL A 135 -12.20 6.43 -1.46
N ALA A 136 -13.45 6.72 -1.04
CA ALA A 136 -14.22 7.85 -1.57
C ALA A 136 -13.54 9.19 -1.28
N TYR A 137 -12.95 9.36 -0.09
CA TYR A 137 -12.14 10.52 0.25
C TYR A 137 -10.92 10.65 -0.68
N ALA A 138 -10.16 9.57 -0.86
CA ALA A 138 -8.98 9.57 -1.72
C ALA A 138 -9.32 9.96 -3.17
N ALA A 139 -10.46 9.49 -3.69
CA ALA A 139 -10.95 9.84 -5.01
C ALA A 139 -11.40 11.32 -5.10
N ALA A 140 -12.14 11.81 -4.11
CA ALA A 140 -12.61 13.18 -4.08
C ALA A 140 -11.46 14.21 -4.09
N LEU A 141 -10.32 13.86 -3.50
CA LEU A 141 -9.12 14.70 -3.47
C LEU A 141 -8.19 14.48 -4.67
N GLY A 142 -8.55 13.57 -5.57
CA GLY A 142 -7.70 13.24 -6.72
C GLY A 142 -6.43 12.47 -6.37
N PHE A 143 -6.35 11.82 -5.20
CA PHE A 143 -5.23 10.96 -4.83
C PHE A 143 -5.23 9.66 -5.62
N VAL A 144 -6.42 9.18 -5.98
CA VAL A 144 -6.63 8.07 -6.91
C VAL A 144 -7.53 8.52 -8.05
N ASP A 145 -7.36 7.97 -9.25
CA ASP A 145 -8.18 8.27 -10.43
C ASP A 145 -9.44 7.41 -10.46
N ARG A 146 -9.35 6.21 -9.87
CA ARG A 146 -10.44 5.24 -9.78
C ARG A 146 -10.51 4.71 -8.35
N ALA A 147 -11.71 4.62 -7.82
CA ALA A 147 -12.00 4.14 -6.47
C ALA A 147 -12.74 2.80 -6.54
N PHE A 148 -12.24 1.79 -5.85
CA PHE A 148 -12.81 0.46 -5.78
C PHE A 148 -13.01 0.07 -4.32
N PRO A 149 -14.19 0.36 -3.73
CA PRO A 149 -14.52 -0.08 -2.37
C PRO A 149 -14.90 -1.58 -2.37
N GLU A 150 -13.93 -2.45 -2.60
CA GLU A 150 -14.14 -3.88 -2.84
C GLU A 150 -13.20 -4.74 -2.00
N ASN A 151 -13.66 -5.95 -1.68
CA ASN A 151 -12.90 -6.96 -0.93
C ASN A 151 -12.38 -8.06 -1.85
N LEU A 152 -11.21 -7.89 -2.42
CA LEU A 152 -10.58 -8.93 -3.25
C LEU A 152 -10.09 -10.18 -2.48
N VAL A 153 -10.19 -10.19 -1.16
CA VAL A 153 -9.83 -11.39 -0.39
C VAL A 153 -10.94 -12.44 -0.48
N ASP A 154 -12.17 -11.99 -0.33
CA ASP A 154 -13.33 -12.89 -0.23
C ASP A 154 -14.16 -12.90 -1.52
N ASP A 155 -14.22 -11.78 -2.26
CA ASP A 155 -15.12 -11.60 -3.39
C ASP A 155 -14.36 -11.56 -4.73
N ALA A 156 -15.08 -11.93 -5.79
CA ALA A 156 -14.62 -11.67 -7.15
C ALA A 156 -14.67 -10.16 -7.44
N PRO A 157 -13.74 -9.62 -8.25
CA PRO A 157 -13.79 -8.21 -8.62
C PRO A 157 -15.05 -7.88 -9.42
N SER A 158 -15.55 -6.65 -9.24
CA SER A 158 -16.58 -6.11 -10.11
C SER A 158 -16.09 -6.01 -11.57
N ASP A 159 -17.01 -5.87 -12.52
CA ASP A 159 -16.66 -5.69 -13.93
C ASP A 159 -15.77 -4.45 -14.16
N ASP A 160 -15.97 -3.40 -13.37
CA ASP A 160 -15.17 -2.17 -13.45
C ASP A 160 -13.75 -2.39 -12.94
N LEU A 161 -13.59 -3.03 -11.77
CA LEU A 161 -12.30 -3.40 -11.25
C LEU A 161 -11.60 -4.40 -12.19
N ALA A 162 -12.28 -5.44 -12.64
CA ALA A 162 -11.70 -6.40 -13.56
C ALA A 162 -11.23 -5.74 -14.88
N ARG A 163 -11.96 -4.74 -15.38
CA ARG A 163 -11.54 -3.93 -16.54
C ARG A 163 -10.29 -3.10 -16.25
N PHE A 164 -10.21 -2.52 -15.05
CA PHE A 164 -9.02 -1.78 -14.63
C PHE A 164 -7.80 -2.71 -14.52
N LEU A 165 -7.99 -3.88 -13.88
CA LEU A 165 -6.92 -4.86 -13.64
C LEU A 165 -6.30 -5.42 -14.94
N ARG A 166 -7.07 -5.55 -16.02
CA ARG A 166 -6.54 -6.01 -17.32
C ARG A 166 -5.43 -5.13 -17.90
N GLY A 167 -5.32 -3.89 -17.46
CA GLY A 167 -4.26 -2.98 -17.90
C GLY A 167 -3.32 -2.54 -16.75
N VAL A 168 -3.38 -3.19 -15.58
CA VAL A 168 -2.51 -2.82 -14.47
C VAL A 168 -1.07 -3.26 -14.76
N HIS A 169 -0.11 -2.35 -14.49
CA HIS A 169 1.30 -2.60 -14.69
C HIS A 169 2.05 -2.86 -13.39
N LEU A 170 1.54 -2.28 -12.29
CA LEU A 170 2.17 -2.38 -10.98
C LEU A 170 1.10 -2.38 -9.88
N VAL A 171 1.23 -3.28 -8.93
CA VAL A 171 0.46 -3.29 -7.69
C VAL A 171 1.36 -2.83 -6.57
N VAL A 172 0.90 -1.90 -5.74
CA VAL A 172 1.61 -1.46 -4.53
C VAL A 172 0.80 -1.78 -3.29
N GLU A 173 1.49 -2.16 -2.22
CA GLU A 173 0.89 -2.47 -0.93
C GLU A 173 1.77 -1.92 0.19
N SER A 174 1.19 -1.18 1.15
CA SER A 174 1.95 -0.43 2.15
C SER A 174 1.80 -0.91 3.59
N GLY A 175 1.03 -1.95 3.86
CA GLY A 175 0.87 -2.45 5.23
C GLY A 175 -0.46 -3.13 5.53
N ALA A 176 -1.11 -3.71 4.52
CA ALA A 176 -2.24 -4.61 4.72
C ALA A 176 -1.83 -5.85 5.53
N LEU A 177 -2.81 -6.56 6.05
CA LEU A 177 -2.56 -7.82 6.75
C LEU A 177 -2.06 -8.88 5.76
N GLY A 178 -0.83 -9.29 5.91
CA GLY A 178 -0.14 -10.16 4.97
C GLY A 178 -0.82 -11.49 4.68
N VAL A 179 -1.63 -12.00 5.61
CA VAL A 179 -2.41 -13.24 5.42
C VAL A 179 -3.46 -13.12 4.31
N MET A 180 -3.84 -11.92 3.92
CA MET A 180 -4.84 -11.62 2.89
C MET A 180 -4.25 -11.55 1.49
N LEU A 181 -2.96 -11.22 1.37
CA LEU A 181 -2.33 -10.91 0.10
C LEU A 181 -2.31 -12.06 -0.91
N PRO A 182 -2.09 -13.35 -0.52
CA PRO A 182 -2.06 -14.43 -1.50
C PRO A 182 -3.36 -14.55 -2.30
N ALA A 183 -4.52 -14.50 -1.64
CA ALA A 183 -5.82 -14.60 -2.31
C ALA A 183 -6.10 -13.38 -3.20
N ALA A 184 -5.85 -12.18 -2.67
CA ALA A 184 -6.08 -10.93 -3.42
C ALA A 184 -5.14 -10.82 -4.63
N PHE A 185 -3.86 -11.14 -4.47
CA PHE A 185 -2.89 -11.06 -5.56
C PHE A 185 -3.11 -12.13 -6.64
N ALA A 186 -3.57 -13.33 -6.24
CA ALA A 186 -4.00 -14.33 -7.21
C ALA A 186 -5.14 -13.81 -8.09
N ARG A 187 -6.16 -13.17 -7.51
CA ARG A 187 -7.27 -12.57 -8.27
C ARG A 187 -6.81 -11.43 -9.19
N VAL A 188 -5.88 -10.59 -8.74
CA VAL A 188 -5.28 -9.57 -9.60
C VAL A 188 -4.60 -10.22 -10.82
N LEU A 189 -3.80 -11.26 -10.59
CA LEU A 189 -3.12 -11.98 -11.66
C LEU A 189 -4.09 -12.65 -12.64
N ASP A 190 -5.14 -13.28 -12.11
CA ASP A 190 -6.17 -13.93 -12.93
C ASP A 190 -6.93 -12.93 -13.82
N CYS A 191 -7.15 -11.71 -13.33
CA CYS A 191 -7.80 -10.63 -14.09
C CYS A 191 -6.86 -9.92 -15.06
N ALA A 192 -5.62 -9.67 -14.63
CA ALA A 192 -4.64 -8.93 -15.42
C ALA A 192 -4.36 -9.65 -16.73
N GLY A 193 -4.21 -10.98 -16.71
CA GLY A 193 -4.04 -11.82 -17.88
C GLY A 193 -2.95 -11.33 -18.83
N GLY A 194 -2.78 -12.03 -19.94
CA GLY A 194 -2.01 -11.50 -21.06
C GLY A 194 -0.48 -11.68 -20.99
N GLU A 195 0.20 -11.12 -21.99
CA GLU A 195 1.64 -11.27 -22.23
C GLU A 195 2.53 -10.45 -21.27
N SER A 196 1.94 -9.51 -20.55
CA SER A 196 2.67 -8.55 -19.70
C SER A 196 2.06 -8.45 -18.30
N PRO A 197 2.19 -9.50 -17.48
CA PRO A 197 1.61 -9.49 -16.15
C PRO A 197 2.24 -8.41 -15.24
N PRO A 198 1.48 -7.87 -14.24
CA PRO A 198 1.91 -6.74 -13.44
C PRO A 198 3.09 -7.09 -12.52
N TRP A 199 3.87 -6.08 -12.14
CA TRP A 199 4.81 -6.18 -11.03
C TRP A 199 4.08 -5.94 -9.71
N PHE A 200 4.64 -6.44 -8.59
CA PHE A 200 4.09 -6.23 -7.24
C PHE A 200 5.17 -5.69 -6.33
N LEU A 201 4.92 -4.53 -5.73
CA LEU A 201 5.78 -3.91 -4.73
C LEU A 201 5.04 -3.88 -3.39
N TYR A 202 5.49 -4.68 -2.43
CA TYR A 202 4.80 -4.86 -1.17
C TYR A 202 5.76 -4.93 0.02
N CYS A 203 5.22 -4.81 1.23
CA CYS A 203 6.00 -4.64 2.45
C CYS A 203 5.75 -5.81 3.43
N PRO A 204 6.43 -6.96 3.24
CA PRO A 204 6.22 -8.14 4.08
C PRO A 204 6.67 -7.89 5.52
N ARG A 205 5.70 -7.91 6.44
CA ARG A 205 5.97 -7.82 7.87
C ARG A 205 6.66 -9.09 8.38
N PRO A 206 7.63 -8.96 9.28
CA PRO A 206 8.43 -10.10 9.75
C PRO A 206 7.66 -11.06 10.67
N ASP A 207 6.53 -10.64 11.24
CA ASP A 207 5.69 -11.44 12.13
C ASP A 207 4.59 -12.24 11.40
N VAL A 208 4.62 -12.25 10.07
CA VAL A 208 3.67 -12.99 9.21
C VAL A 208 4.38 -14.15 8.52
N ASN A 209 3.67 -15.25 8.37
CA ASN A 209 4.13 -16.38 7.55
C ASN A 209 3.77 -16.09 6.07
N TRP A 210 4.78 -15.97 5.24
CA TRP A 210 4.66 -15.63 3.82
C TRP A 210 4.67 -16.83 2.88
N SER A 211 4.75 -18.05 3.39
CA SER A 211 4.88 -19.26 2.57
C SER A 211 3.79 -19.41 1.49
N ALA A 212 2.56 -19.00 1.79
CA ALA A 212 1.46 -19.04 0.81
C ALA A 212 1.67 -18.04 -0.33
N LEU A 213 2.22 -16.86 -0.03
CA LEU A 213 2.55 -15.87 -1.06
C LEU A 213 3.78 -16.29 -1.87
N GLU A 214 4.79 -16.87 -1.23
CA GLU A 214 5.96 -17.42 -1.91
C GLU A 214 5.56 -18.57 -2.85
N ALA A 215 4.63 -19.44 -2.44
CA ALA A 215 4.09 -20.48 -3.29
C ALA A 215 3.34 -19.91 -4.50
N LEU A 216 2.52 -18.85 -4.32
CA LEU A 216 1.85 -18.15 -5.42
C LEU A 216 2.88 -17.61 -6.42
N TRP A 217 3.95 -16.95 -5.95
CA TRP A 217 4.97 -16.42 -6.84
C TRP A 217 5.68 -17.53 -7.63
N ALA A 218 6.03 -18.63 -6.98
CA ALA A 218 6.65 -19.79 -7.64
C ALA A 218 5.72 -20.41 -8.70
N GLU A 219 4.43 -20.57 -8.37
CA GLU A 219 3.41 -21.11 -9.29
C GLU A 219 3.23 -20.22 -10.53
N ARG A 220 3.25 -18.89 -10.33
CA ARG A 220 3.02 -17.91 -11.38
C ARG A 220 4.28 -17.48 -12.13
N GLY A 221 5.44 -18.08 -11.83
CA GLY A 221 6.71 -17.78 -12.50
C GLY A 221 7.25 -16.38 -12.17
N TYR A 222 7.09 -15.94 -10.91
CA TYR A 222 7.61 -14.67 -10.44
C TYR A 222 8.89 -14.86 -9.63
N ARG A 223 9.83 -13.94 -9.80
CA ARG A 223 11.00 -13.77 -8.93
C ARG A 223 10.73 -12.65 -7.94
N THR A 224 11.09 -12.89 -6.68
CA THR A 224 11.02 -11.89 -5.60
C THR A 224 12.41 -11.40 -5.21
N GLU A 225 12.53 -10.09 -5.03
CA GLU A 225 13.81 -9.46 -4.69
C GLU A 225 13.56 -8.36 -3.65
N SER A 226 14.45 -8.22 -2.65
CA SER A 226 14.42 -7.07 -1.75
C SER A 226 14.68 -5.80 -2.55
N PHE A 227 13.72 -4.87 -2.60
CA PHE A 227 13.87 -3.66 -3.42
C PHE A 227 14.94 -2.70 -2.89
N LEU A 228 15.04 -2.54 -1.57
CA LEU A 228 16.02 -1.64 -0.95
C LEU A 228 17.31 -2.37 -0.53
N GLY A 229 17.35 -3.69 -0.57
CA GLY A 229 18.50 -4.51 -0.19
C GLY A 229 18.72 -4.65 1.32
N ALA A 230 17.93 -3.96 2.14
CA ALA A 230 17.92 -4.08 3.60
C ALA A 230 16.55 -3.68 4.16
N PRO A 231 16.14 -4.23 5.32
CA PRO A 231 14.91 -3.83 5.99
C PRO A 231 14.92 -2.35 6.40
N VAL A 232 13.76 -1.71 6.26
CA VAL A 232 13.54 -0.30 6.57
C VAL A 232 12.61 -0.12 7.77
N ARG A 233 12.65 1.05 8.38
CA ARG A 233 11.73 1.42 9.46
C ARG A 233 10.33 1.60 8.89
N TYR A 234 9.40 0.78 9.37
CA TYR A 234 7.98 0.82 8.99
C TYR A 234 7.22 1.89 9.77
N ARG A 235 7.03 1.65 11.06
CA ARG A 235 6.47 2.57 12.06
C ARG A 235 6.83 2.10 13.46
N ARG A 236 6.56 2.93 14.46
CA ARG A 236 6.54 2.46 15.86
C ARG A 236 5.29 1.61 16.11
N PRO A 237 5.33 0.63 17.01
CA PRO A 237 4.13 0.00 17.54
C PRO A 237 3.22 1.05 18.15
N LEU A 238 1.92 0.94 17.93
CA LEU A 238 0.93 1.84 18.53
C LEU A 238 0.85 1.63 20.04
N GLU A 239 1.07 0.40 20.49
CA GLU A 239 1.01 0.01 21.90
C GLU A 239 2.08 -1.03 22.24
N ALA A 240 2.42 -1.11 23.52
CA ALA A 240 3.35 -2.13 24.04
C ALA A 240 2.85 -3.56 23.79
N GLN A 241 1.53 -3.78 23.85
CA GLN A 241 0.91 -5.07 23.59
C GLN A 241 1.05 -5.48 22.11
N GLU A 242 0.89 -4.57 21.17
CA GLU A 242 1.14 -4.83 19.74
C GLU A 242 2.57 -5.33 19.53
N ARG A 243 3.54 -4.62 20.12
CA ARG A 243 4.95 -5.02 20.06
C ARG A 243 5.17 -6.42 20.62
N ALA A 244 4.61 -6.72 21.79
CA ALA A 244 4.78 -8.02 22.43
C ALA A 244 4.18 -9.17 21.60
N VAL A 245 3.00 -8.96 21.01
CA VAL A 245 2.35 -9.94 20.12
C VAL A 245 3.19 -10.19 18.87
N MET A 246 3.66 -9.12 18.24
CA MET A 246 4.46 -9.18 17.03
C MET A 246 5.78 -9.93 17.26
N LEU A 247 6.52 -9.61 18.32
CA LEU A 247 7.76 -10.32 18.67
C LEU A 247 7.52 -11.79 18.95
N ARG A 248 6.44 -12.14 19.68
CA ARG A 248 6.11 -13.53 19.94
C ARG A 248 5.82 -14.30 18.64
N ARG A 249 5.05 -13.73 17.71
CA ARG A 249 4.76 -14.35 16.41
C ARG A 249 6.04 -14.55 15.60
N ALA A 250 6.87 -13.54 15.52
CA ALA A 250 8.11 -13.59 14.76
C ALA A 250 9.10 -14.62 15.31
N ARG A 251 9.21 -14.75 16.65
CA ARG A 251 9.98 -15.82 17.29
C ARG A 251 9.43 -17.20 16.95
N GLY A 252 8.09 -17.34 16.88
CA GLY A 252 7.44 -18.58 16.41
C GLY A 252 7.81 -18.94 14.96
N LEU A 253 8.22 -17.95 14.16
CA LEU A 253 8.73 -18.13 12.79
C LEU A 253 10.28 -18.23 12.75
N GLY A 254 10.95 -18.39 13.89
CA GLY A 254 12.40 -18.51 13.98
C GLY A 254 13.17 -17.20 13.73
N LYS A 255 12.52 -16.04 13.80
CA LYS A 255 13.16 -14.73 13.56
C LYS A 255 13.63 -14.11 14.87
N PRO A 256 14.87 -13.59 14.94
CA PRO A 256 15.38 -12.91 16.13
C PRO A 256 14.77 -11.50 16.27
N ASP A 257 14.70 -10.97 17.49
CA ASP A 257 14.08 -9.67 17.79
C ASP A 257 14.69 -8.51 17.00
N GLU A 258 16.00 -8.55 16.75
CA GLU A 258 16.73 -7.52 16.00
C GLU A 258 16.33 -7.44 14.52
N ALA A 259 15.83 -8.53 13.97
CA ALA A 259 15.28 -8.56 12.62
C ALA A 259 13.86 -7.95 12.57
N ILE A 260 13.22 -7.77 13.73
CA ILE A 260 11.84 -7.33 13.85
C ILE A 260 11.77 -5.85 14.23
N THR A 261 12.62 -5.43 15.19
CA THR A 261 12.58 -4.07 15.72
C THR A 261 13.97 -3.49 15.86
N ARG A 262 14.10 -2.20 15.51
CA ARG A 262 15.31 -1.42 15.75
C ARG A 262 14.96 0.01 16.13
N ASP A 263 15.56 0.56 17.18
CA ASP A 263 15.34 1.93 17.66
C ASP A 263 13.85 2.23 17.92
N GLY A 264 13.10 1.23 18.39
CA GLY A 264 11.67 1.35 18.65
C GLY A 264 10.76 1.24 17.42
N TYR A 265 11.32 1.02 16.22
CA TYR A 265 10.56 0.82 14.98
C TYR A 265 10.41 -0.66 14.65
N ILE A 266 9.26 -1.00 14.09
CA ILE A 266 9.08 -2.24 13.34
C ILE A 266 9.91 -2.14 12.06
N LEU A 267 10.61 -3.20 11.71
CA LEU A 267 11.32 -3.30 10.44
C LEU A 267 10.48 -4.10 9.44
N VAL A 268 10.50 -3.68 8.19
CA VAL A 268 9.93 -4.44 7.06
C VAL A 268 10.91 -4.43 5.91
N ASP A 269 10.89 -5.47 5.10
CA ASP A 269 11.52 -5.41 3.79
C ASP A 269 10.53 -4.75 2.81
N MET A 270 11.05 -4.16 1.75
CA MET A 270 10.27 -3.77 0.57
C MET A 270 10.60 -4.76 -0.54
N THR A 271 9.67 -5.59 -0.89
CA THR A 271 9.86 -6.68 -1.84
C THR A 271 9.22 -6.33 -3.18
N LEU A 272 9.99 -6.50 -4.26
CA LEU A 272 9.50 -6.44 -5.61
C LEU A 272 9.36 -7.86 -6.16
N ALA A 273 8.13 -8.26 -6.52
CA ALA A 273 7.88 -9.48 -7.28
C ALA A 273 7.62 -9.12 -8.74
N ARG A 274 8.34 -9.79 -9.66
CA ARG A 274 8.28 -9.56 -11.11
C ARG A 274 8.22 -10.90 -11.84
N PRO A 275 7.56 -10.97 -13.02
CA PRO A 275 7.73 -12.12 -13.90
C PRO A 275 9.22 -12.43 -14.08
N GLU A 276 9.58 -13.71 -14.10
CA GLU A 276 10.99 -14.14 -14.27
C GLU A 276 11.60 -13.53 -15.55
N ALA A 277 10.79 -13.42 -16.62
CA ALA A 277 11.20 -12.81 -17.89
C ALA A 277 11.59 -11.32 -17.77
N ASP A 278 11.02 -10.61 -16.80
CA ASP A 278 11.30 -9.18 -16.57
C ASP A 278 12.45 -8.96 -15.57
N ALA A 279 12.82 -9.97 -14.79
CA ALA A 279 13.64 -9.78 -13.59
C ALA A 279 15.07 -9.30 -13.87
N ASP A 280 15.62 -9.60 -15.03
CA ASP A 280 16.96 -9.18 -15.44
C ASP A 280 16.96 -7.92 -16.33
N ASN A 281 15.77 -7.41 -16.72
CA ASN A 281 15.65 -6.24 -17.58
C ASN A 281 14.58 -5.23 -17.09
N PRO A 282 14.95 -4.24 -16.29
CA PRO A 282 16.28 -3.98 -15.73
C PRO A 282 16.56 -4.81 -14.47
N PRO A 283 17.82 -5.11 -14.16
CA PRO A 283 18.17 -5.76 -12.91
C PRO A 283 17.84 -4.86 -11.72
N ILE A 284 17.51 -5.45 -10.57
CA ILE A 284 17.08 -4.72 -9.35
C ILE A 284 18.08 -3.64 -8.91
N ALA A 285 19.37 -3.90 -9.07
CA ALA A 285 20.42 -2.94 -8.74
C ALA A 285 20.29 -1.62 -9.50
N ARG A 286 19.84 -1.67 -10.75
CA ARG A 286 19.63 -0.48 -11.57
C ARG A 286 18.40 0.32 -11.12
N LEU A 287 17.37 -0.36 -10.61
CA LEU A 287 16.19 0.29 -10.03
C LEU A 287 16.54 1.01 -8.72
N ARG A 288 17.45 0.44 -7.91
CA ARG A 288 17.94 1.05 -6.65
C ARG A 288 18.79 2.29 -6.88
N GLY A 289 19.65 2.27 -7.92
CA GLY A 289 20.66 3.31 -8.18
C GLY A 289 20.11 4.69 -8.57
N GLN A 290 18.80 4.86 -8.70
CA GLN A 290 18.16 6.16 -8.98
C GLN A 290 17.77 6.95 -7.71
N HIS A 291 18.19 6.48 -6.53
CA HIS A 291 17.88 7.05 -5.21
C HIS A 291 19.10 7.59 -4.45
N GLY A 292 20.22 7.88 -5.13
CA GLY A 292 21.38 8.54 -4.58
C GLY A 292 21.26 10.06 -4.62
#